data_30942f6bce4d1f8e26f35fce527bd9bf
#
_entry.id   30942f6bce4d1f8e26f35fce527bd9bf
#
_cell.length_a   1.000
_cell.length_b   1.000
_cell.length_c   1.000
_cell.angle_alpha   90.00
_cell.angle_beta   90.00
_cell.angle_gamma   90.00
#
_symmetry.space_group_name_H-M   'P 1'
#
loop_
_entity.id
_entity.type
_entity.pdbx_description
1 polymer ?
#
loop_
_entity_poly.entity_id
_entity_poly.type
_entity_poly.pdbx_seq_one_letter_code
_entity_poly.pdbx_strand_id
1 'polypeptide(L)'
;MLPNMPIKRSLAIFLFSLAAPVGALSLGDLQTQSFLGQRFKGSVSYQLSPNETSLADCITISPAGGDFPYIGRSEVQIRPIGDGNSGTILISSNQSIAEPVVALNLSIQCGVQQLSREFTVFLDPAPVNQLAVTNNTRPIEV
;
A
#
# COMPACT_ATOMS: atom_id res chain seq x y z
N MET A 1 -1.46 46.53 -63.76
CA MET A 1 -0.41 45.53 -63.47
C MET A 1 -0.37 45.28 -61.96
N LEU A 2 -0.98 44.19 -61.55
CA LEU A 2 -0.99 43.77 -60.10
C LEU A 2 -0.05 42.56 -59.94
N PRO A 3 0.92 42.57 -59.05
CA PRO A 3 1.80 41.46 -58.82
C PRO A 3 1.10 40.36 -58.04
N ASN A 4 1.14 39.13 -58.56
CA ASN A 4 0.70 37.91 -57.91
C ASN A 4 1.47 37.64 -56.61
N MET A 5 0.77 37.66 -55.50
CA MET A 5 1.29 37.21 -54.22
C MET A 5 1.06 35.70 -54.07
N PRO A 6 2.10 34.90 -53.92
CA PRO A 6 1.91 33.47 -53.65
C PRO A 6 1.49 33.26 -52.18
N ILE A 7 0.28 32.76 -52.01
CA ILE A 7 -0.24 32.31 -50.71
C ILE A 7 0.58 31.08 -50.29
N LYS A 8 1.57 31.30 -49.41
CA LYS A 8 2.23 30.20 -48.71
C LYS A 8 1.23 29.55 -47.74
N ARG A 9 0.65 28.44 -48.18
CA ARG A 9 -0.13 27.55 -47.31
C ARG A 9 0.82 26.94 -46.28
N SER A 10 0.92 27.56 -45.10
CA SER A 10 1.53 26.94 -43.93
C SER A 10 0.64 25.79 -43.49
N LEU A 11 1.02 24.58 -43.90
CA LEU A 11 0.44 23.34 -43.41
C LEU A 11 0.96 23.16 -41.97
N ALA A 12 0.21 23.67 -41.00
CA ALA A 12 0.43 23.39 -39.60
C ALA A 12 0.10 21.94 -39.31
N ILE A 13 1.12 21.08 -39.33
CA ILE A 13 1.02 19.68 -38.91
C ILE A 13 0.87 19.71 -37.38
N PHE A 14 -0.36 19.59 -36.91
CA PHE A 14 -0.70 19.39 -35.52
C PHE A 14 -0.30 17.94 -35.17
N LEU A 15 0.92 17.74 -34.67
CA LEU A 15 1.31 16.48 -34.07
C LEU A 15 0.51 16.31 -32.76
N PHE A 16 -0.64 15.65 -32.89
CA PHE A 16 -1.38 15.16 -31.73
C PHE A 16 -0.58 14.00 -31.14
N SER A 17 0.25 14.33 -30.14
CA SER A 17 1.00 13.33 -29.37
C SER A 17 -0.01 12.46 -28.65
N LEU A 18 -0.27 11.23 -29.12
CA LEU A 18 -0.99 10.21 -28.37
C LEU A 18 -0.13 9.83 -27.17
N ALA A 19 -0.34 10.50 -26.05
CA ALA A 19 0.17 10.02 -24.77
C ALA A 19 -0.58 8.73 -24.42
N ALA A 20 0.04 7.57 -24.69
CA ALA A 20 -0.45 6.30 -24.19
C ALA A 20 -0.45 6.37 -22.66
N PRO A 21 -1.51 5.91 -21.97
CA PRO A 21 -1.50 5.81 -20.52
C PRO A 21 -0.39 4.81 -20.13
N VAL A 22 0.69 5.33 -19.58
CA VAL A 22 1.72 4.50 -18.97
C VAL A 22 1.12 4.07 -17.63
N GLY A 23 0.54 2.87 -17.59
CA GLY A 23 0.12 2.28 -16.36
C GLY A 23 1.34 2.13 -15.44
N ALA A 24 1.21 2.50 -14.19
CA ALA A 24 2.25 2.33 -13.17
C ALA A 24 1.66 1.57 -11.99
N LEU A 25 2.49 0.71 -11.37
CA LEU A 25 2.19 0.12 -10.08
C LEU A 25 1.85 1.23 -9.08
N SER A 26 0.70 1.13 -8.42
CA SER A 26 0.28 2.07 -7.39
C SER A 26 -0.14 1.36 -6.11
N LEU A 27 0.15 2.01 -4.97
CA LEU A 27 -0.28 1.59 -3.64
C LEU A 27 -1.22 2.66 -3.06
N GLY A 28 -2.32 2.21 -2.49
CA GLY A 28 -3.24 3.04 -1.74
C GLY A 28 -2.75 3.34 -0.32
N ASP A 29 -3.61 3.92 0.49
CA ASP A 29 -3.32 4.22 1.88
C ASP A 29 -3.43 2.98 2.77
N LEU A 30 -2.64 2.97 3.85
CA LEU A 30 -2.68 1.92 4.85
C LEU A 30 -3.92 2.10 5.74
N GLN A 31 -4.72 1.03 5.85
CA GLN A 31 -5.84 0.93 6.78
C GLN A 31 -5.42 0.05 7.95
N THR A 32 -5.39 0.61 9.16
CA THR A 32 -5.02 -0.10 10.39
C THR A 32 -6.25 -0.67 11.07
N GLN A 33 -6.19 -1.94 11.53
CA GLN A 33 -7.28 -2.66 12.17
C GLN A 33 -6.93 -3.12 13.60
N SER A 34 -5.74 -2.81 14.08
CA SER A 34 -5.24 -3.22 15.40
C SER A 34 -5.10 -2.04 16.35
N PHE A 35 -5.14 -2.34 17.65
CA PHE A 35 -4.92 -1.40 18.73
C PHE A 35 -3.54 -1.59 19.36
N LEU A 36 -3.11 -0.60 20.15
CA LEU A 36 -1.90 -0.66 20.92
C LEU A 36 -1.88 -1.92 21.82
N GLY A 37 -0.75 -2.60 21.90
CA GLY A 37 -0.58 -3.85 22.63
C GLY A 37 -1.02 -5.10 21.86
N GLN A 38 -1.60 -4.96 20.68
CA GLN A 38 -1.98 -6.08 19.83
C GLN A 38 -0.94 -6.32 18.72
N ARG A 39 -1.02 -7.49 18.07
CA ARG A 39 -0.31 -7.72 16.82
C ARG A 39 -0.86 -6.77 15.77
N PHE A 40 0.03 -6.14 15.03
CA PHE A 40 -0.38 -5.26 13.94
C PHE A 40 -1.17 -6.04 12.88
N LYS A 41 -2.27 -5.45 12.45
CA LYS A 41 -3.03 -5.88 11.28
C LYS A 41 -3.38 -4.65 10.47
N GLY A 42 -2.98 -4.67 9.22
CA GLY A 42 -3.27 -3.58 8.29
C GLY A 42 -3.50 -4.09 6.88
N SER A 43 -4.05 -3.23 6.05
CA SER A 43 -4.30 -3.51 4.65
C SER A 43 -3.97 -2.32 3.77
N VAL A 44 -3.41 -2.59 2.59
CA VAL A 44 -3.09 -1.60 1.56
C VAL A 44 -3.67 -2.08 0.25
N SER A 45 -4.44 -1.26 -0.43
CA SER A 45 -4.89 -1.56 -1.80
C SER A 45 -3.74 -1.40 -2.79
N TYR A 46 -3.75 -2.20 -3.85
CA TYR A 46 -2.80 -2.07 -4.94
C TYR A 46 -3.48 -2.11 -6.30
N GLN A 47 -2.83 -1.53 -7.29
CA GLN A 47 -3.21 -1.63 -8.69
C GLN A 47 -1.96 -1.79 -9.54
N LEU A 48 -1.98 -2.82 -10.39
CA LEU A 48 -0.94 -3.14 -11.37
C LEU A 48 -1.31 -2.59 -12.74
N SER A 49 -0.30 -2.38 -13.55
CA SER A 49 -0.49 -2.16 -14.99
C SER A 49 -0.85 -3.47 -15.71
N PRO A 50 -1.51 -3.41 -16.88
CA PRO A 50 -2.03 -4.60 -17.56
C PRO A 50 -1.01 -5.68 -17.95
N ASN A 51 0.28 -5.39 -17.91
CA ASN A 51 1.36 -6.33 -18.28
C ASN A 51 2.31 -6.64 -17.11
N GLU A 52 1.91 -6.35 -15.88
CA GLU A 52 2.74 -6.60 -14.71
C GLU A 52 2.48 -7.97 -14.12
N THR A 53 3.55 -8.58 -13.61
CA THR A 53 3.52 -9.89 -12.96
C THR A 53 2.86 -9.79 -11.58
N SER A 54 2.25 -10.89 -11.13
CA SER A 54 1.69 -11.02 -9.78
C SER A 54 2.67 -10.53 -8.69
N LEU A 55 2.16 -9.79 -7.72
CA LEU A 55 2.93 -9.25 -6.60
C LEU A 55 3.35 -10.30 -5.56
N ALA A 56 2.84 -11.54 -5.62
CA ALA A 56 2.92 -12.49 -4.52
C ALA A 56 4.33 -12.76 -4.00
N ASP A 57 5.33 -12.77 -4.88
CA ASP A 57 6.71 -13.15 -4.54
C ASP A 57 7.67 -11.97 -4.45
N CYS A 58 7.19 -10.75 -4.66
CA CYS A 58 8.06 -9.57 -4.78
C CYS A 58 7.73 -8.44 -3.80
N ILE A 59 6.88 -8.73 -2.80
CA ILE A 59 6.58 -7.78 -1.71
C ILE A 59 7.33 -8.19 -0.44
N THR A 60 7.96 -7.21 0.18
CA THR A 60 8.65 -7.37 1.46
C THR A 60 8.38 -6.21 2.39
N ILE A 61 8.42 -6.49 3.71
CA ILE A 61 8.49 -5.46 4.74
C ILE A 61 9.96 -5.24 5.05
N SER A 62 10.44 -4.02 4.87
CA SER A 62 11.82 -3.64 5.14
C SER A 62 11.87 -2.64 6.31
N PRO A 63 13.04 -2.49 6.96
CA PRO A 63 13.21 -1.45 7.97
C PRO A 63 12.87 -0.08 7.41
N ALA A 64 12.14 0.72 8.17
CA ALA A 64 11.90 2.11 7.85
C ALA A 64 13.14 2.97 8.09
N GLY A 65 13.32 4.03 7.30
CA GLY A 65 14.49 4.90 7.39
C GLY A 65 14.40 6.02 8.42
N GLY A 66 13.32 6.10 9.21
CA GLY A 66 13.06 7.19 10.15
C GLY A 66 13.44 6.89 11.60
N ASP A 67 13.16 7.86 12.48
CA ASP A 67 13.44 7.78 13.93
C ASP A 67 12.41 6.95 14.71
N PHE A 68 11.32 6.54 14.07
CA PHE A 68 10.29 5.74 14.72
C PHE A 68 10.64 4.24 14.73
N PRO A 69 10.25 3.52 15.79
CA PRO A 69 10.28 2.07 15.77
C PRO A 69 9.52 1.55 14.55
N TYR A 70 10.06 0.55 13.87
CA TYR A 70 9.42 -0.01 12.68
C TYR A 70 8.74 -1.34 12.99
N ILE A 71 7.68 -1.63 12.25
CA ILE A 71 7.03 -2.93 12.28
C ILE A 71 7.96 -3.94 11.60
N GLY A 72 8.57 -4.79 12.41
CA GLY A 72 9.55 -5.78 11.96
C GLY A 72 8.92 -6.96 11.23
N ARG A 73 9.34 -8.17 11.60
CA ARG A 73 8.89 -9.41 10.95
C ARG A 73 7.37 -9.50 10.86
N SER A 74 6.88 -9.48 9.64
CA SER A 74 5.47 -9.48 9.33
C SER A 74 5.17 -10.51 8.25
N GLU A 75 3.99 -11.10 8.32
CA GLU A 75 3.43 -11.92 7.26
C GLU A 75 2.69 -11.01 6.27
N VAL A 76 2.96 -11.20 4.99
CA VAL A 76 2.30 -10.48 3.90
C VAL A 76 1.46 -11.46 3.09
N GLN A 77 0.18 -11.18 2.93
CA GLN A 77 -0.74 -11.95 2.10
C GLN A 77 -1.33 -11.08 1.02
N ILE A 78 -1.35 -11.57 -0.21
CA ILE A 78 -1.97 -10.88 -1.34
C ILE A 78 -3.36 -11.46 -1.58
N ARG A 79 -4.35 -10.58 -1.67
CA ARG A 79 -5.72 -10.93 -2.06
C ARG A 79 -6.07 -10.19 -3.34
N PRO A 80 -5.93 -10.84 -4.50
CA PRO A 80 -6.29 -10.24 -5.78
C PRO A 80 -7.81 -10.10 -5.92
N ILE A 81 -8.23 -9.14 -6.73
CA ILE A 81 -9.61 -8.91 -7.12
C ILE A 81 -9.69 -9.05 -8.65
N GLY A 82 -10.68 -9.80 -9.13
CA GLY A 82 -10.91 -10.00 -10.55
C GLY A 82 -9.76 -10.71 -11.26
N ASP A 83 -9.16 -10.06 -12.25
CA ASP A 83 -8.05 -10.56 -13.06
C ASP A 83 -6.67 -10.54 -12.36
N GLY A 84 -6.61 -10.07 -11.12
CA GLY A 84 -5.39 -9.97 -10.35
C GLY A 84 -4.62 -8.66 -10.53
N ASN A 85 -5.03 -7.79 -11.45
CA ASN A 85 -4.40 -6.48 -11.65
C ASN A 85 -4.67 -5.49 -10.52
N SER A 86 -5.61 -5.80 -9.65
CA SER A 86 -5.89 -5.04 -8.43
C SER A 86 -6.15 -5.98 -7.26
N GLY A 87 -6.06 -5.45 -6.04
CA GLY A 87 -6.34 -6.22 -4.86
C GLY A 87 -5.91 -5.55 -3.58
N THR A 88 -5.75 -6.35 -2.55
CA THR A 88 -5.38 -5.91 -1.21
C THR A 88 -4.18 -6.70 -0.70
N ILE A 89 -3.20 -5.98 -0.20
CA ILE A 89 -2.07 -6.49 0.55
C ILE A 89 -2.46 -6.51 2.02
N LEU A 90 -2.54 -7.67 2.64
CA LEU A 90 -2.78 -7.83 4.07
C LEU A 90 -1.44 -8.01 4.78
N ILE A 91 -1.24 -7.28 5.87
CA ILE A 91 0.00 -7.26 6.64
C ILE A 91 -0.34 -7.61 8.08
N SER A 92 0.35 -8.60 8.64
CA SER A 92 0.19 -9.01 10.03
C SER A 92 1.56 -9.14 10.71
N SER A 93 1.80 -8.44 11.83
CA SER A 93 3.04 -8.62 12.58
C SER A 93 3.02 -9.91 13.40
N ASN A 94 4.21 -10.51 13.60
CA ASN A 94 4.36 -11.68 14.45
C ASN A 94 4.40 -11.33 15.94
N GLN A 95 4.64 -10.06 16.27
CA GLN A 95 4.76 -9.56 17.64
C GLN A 95 3.74 -8.46 17.91
N SER A 96 3.37 -8.29 19.17
CA SER A 96 2.56 -7.17 19.63
C SER A 96 3.35 -5.87 19.55
N ILE A 97 2.66 -4.79 19.23
CA ILE A 97 3.24 -3.45 19.12
C ILE A 97 2.90 -2.67 20.39
N ALA A 98 3.93 -2.27 21.13
CA ALA A 98 3.78 -1.50 22.37
C ALA A 98 3.92 0.01 22.16
N GLU A 99 4.44 0.43 21.04
CA GLU A 99 4.66 1.83 20.68
C GLU A 99 3.41 2.41 19.99
N PRO A 100 2.95 3.60 20.43
CA PRO A 100 1.76 4.23 19.86
C PRO A 100 2.00 4.78 18.45
N VAL A 101 3.25 5.01 18.06
CA VAL A 101 3.64 5.45 16.72
C VAL A 101 4.74 4.55 16.21
N VAL A 102 4.52 3.94 15.07
CA VAL A 102 5.47 3.03 14.42
C VAL A 102 5.52 3.30 12.92
N ALA A 103 6.61 2.93 12.30
CA ALA A 103 6.77 3.01 10.84
C ALA A 103 6.62 1.61 10.20
N LEU A 104 5.99 1.58 9.05
CA LEU A 104 5.88 0.41 8.18
C LEU A 104 6.41 0.77 6.80
N ASN A 105 7.46 0.11 6.34
CA ASN A 105 7.97 0.29 5.00
C ASN A 105 7.66 -0.93 4.13
N LEU A 106 6.81 -0.74 3.13
CA LEU A 106 6.42 -1.73 2.15
C LEU A 106 7.25 -1.57 0.89
N SER A 107 8.06 -2.56 0.57
CA SER A 107 8.91 -2.59 -0.61
C SER A 107 8.43 -3.64 -1.60
N ILE A 108 8.27 -3.23 -2.84
CA ILE A 108 7.88 -4.06 -3.96
C ILE A 108 9.02 -4.04 -4.97
N GLN A 109 9.55 -5.23 -5.31
CA GLN A 109 10.62 -5.40 -6.28
C GLN A 109 10.25 -6.52 -7.25
N CYS A 110 9.50 -6.17 -8.30
CA CYS A 110 9.03 -7.11 -9.32
C CYS A 110 9.77 -6.87 -10.64
N GLY A 111 10.76 -7.71 -10.93
CA GLY A 111 11.57 -7.56 -12.14
C GLY A 111 12.31 -6.22 -12.18
N VAL A 112 12.01 -5.40 -13.16
CA VAL A 112 12.62 -4.05 -13.32
C VAL A 112 11.89 -2.97 -12.54
N GLN A 113 10.73 -3.29 -11.96
CA GLN A 113 9.93 -2.35 -11.19
C GLN A 113 10.31 -2.39 -9.73
N GLN A 114 10.53 -1.21 -9.18
CA GLN A 114 10.79 -1.02 -7.76
C GLN A 114 9.92 0.11 -7.23
N LEU A 115 9.17 -0.19 -6.18
CA LEU A 115 8.39 0.79 -5.43
C LEU A 115 8.61 0.55 -3.94
N SER A 116 8.92 1.61 -3.20
CA SER A 116 8.97 1.57 -1.74
C SER A 116 8.09 2.68 -1.19
N ARG A 117 7.24 2.34 -0.22
CA ARG A 117 6.38 3.31 0.45
C ARG A 117 6.43 3.11 1.95
N GLU A 118 6.76 4.17 2.65
CA GLU A 118 6.75 4.22 4.11
C GLU A 118 5.42 4.81 4.59
N PHE A 119 4.86 4.17 5.62
CA PHE A 119 3.65 4.60 6.29
C PHE A 119 3.97 4.86 7.76
N THR A 120 3.51 6.00 8.28
CA THR A 120 3.47 6.25 9.72
C THR A 120 2.15 5.73 10.26
N VAL A 121 2.22 4.84 11.23
CA VAL A 121 1.07 4.16 11.84
C VAL A 121 0.86 4.68 13.24
N PHE A 122 -0.36 5.13 13.53
CA PHE A 122 -0.81 5.52 14.85
C PHE A 122 -1.72 4.41 15.40
N LEU A 123 -1.39 3.90 16.58
CA LEU A 123 -2.15 2.85 17.25
C LEU A 123 -2.87 3.42 18.48
N ASP A 124 -4.17 3.43 18.42
CA ASP A 124 -5.01 3.85 19.54
C ASP A 124 -5.03 2.77 20.63
N PRO A 125 -5.22 3.16 21.92
CA PRO A 125 -5.51 2.20 22.98
C PRO A 125 -6.75 1.36 22.67
N ALA A 126 -6.73 0.08 23.05
CA ALA A 126 -7.90 -0.77 22.89
C ALA A 126 -9.09 -0.22 23.70
N PRO A 127 -10.31 -0.20 23.13
CA PRO A 127 -11.50 0.22 23.86
C PRO A 127 -11.71 -0.69 25.08
N VAL A 128 -12.07 -0.12 26.22
CA VAL A 128 -12.22 -0.80 27.51
C VAL A 128 -13.15 -2.02 27.48
N ASN A 129 -14.11 -2.05 26.56
CA ASN A 129 -15.04 -3.17 26.40
C ASN A 129 -14.39 -4.44 25.85
N GLN A 130 -13.22 -4.36 25.23
CA GLN A 130 -12.49 -5.54 24.76
C GLN A 130 -11.59 -6.16 25.82
N LEU A 131 -11.32 -5.45 26.90
CA LEU A 131 -10.51 -5.94 28.03
C LEU A 131 -11.31 -6.81 29.01
N ALA A 132 -12.66 -6.79 28.92
CA ALA A 132 -13.56 -7.43 29.89
C ALA A 132 -13.85 -8.92 29.62
N VAL A 133 -13.38 -9.52 28.54
CA VAL A 133 -13.76 -10.89 28.16
C VAL A 133 -12.85 -11.97 28.74
N THR A 134 -11.82 -11.63 29.53
CA THR A 134 -10.87 -12.62 30.06
C THR A 134 -11.07 -12.93 31.54
N ASN A 135 -12.09 -12.40 32.20
CA ASN A 135 -12.42 -12.77 33.58
C ASN A 135 -13.32 -14.00 33.59
N ASN A 136 -12.71 -15.18 33.45
CA ASN A 136 -13.29 -16.45 33.87
C ASN A 136 -13.46 -16.43 35.40
N THR A 137 -14.54 -15.86 35.88
CA THR A 137 -14.98 -16.01 37.28
C THR A 137 -15.47 -17.44 37.44
N ARG A 138 -14.59 -18.33 37.90
CA ARG A 138 -14.97 -19.66 38.37
C ARG A 138 -15.88 -19.47 39.58
N PRO A 139 -17.11 -19.98 39.62
CA PRO A 139 -17.94 -19.97 40.82
C PRO A 139 -17.21 -20.73 41.92
N ILE A 140 -17.05 -20.13 43.07
CA ILE A 140 -16.62 -20.84 44.29
C ILE A 140 -17.87 -21.54 44.80
N GLU A 141 -17.91 -22.85 44.67
CA GLU A 141 -18.88 -23.65 45.42
C GLU A 141 -18.50 -23.64 46.88
N VAL A 142 -19.43 -23.22 47.73
CA VAL A 142 -19.37 -23.33 49.19
C VAL A 142 -20.10 -24.58 49.58
#